data_3b9bc732ae9028a2ee5988a8d94c41be
#
_entry.id   3b9bc732ae9028a2ee5988a8d94c41be
#
_cell.length_a   1.000
_cell.length_b   1.000
_cell.length_c   1.000
_cell.angle_alpha   90.00
_cell.angle_beta   90.00
_cell.angle_gamma   90.00
#
_symmetry.space_group_name_H-M   'P 1'
#
loop_
_entity.id
_entity.type
_entity.pdbx_description
1 polymer ?
#
loop_
_entity_poly.entity_id
_entity_poly.type
_entity_poly.pdbx_seq_one_letter_code
_entity_poly.pdbx_strand_id
1 'polypeptide(L)'
;GRFGTFLRDNHPQAEYTAVDLSPFYLQKARDNDAYWVSRQPGPNKPAPAKFVQAAAEALPFEDGAFDAVVNVYLFHEMPAKARREAVQEMVRVLAPGGTLSWTDSFQRGDRPALDESMGNFEALNEPHYVDYIQTDVGALFEEAGLKPQGKWMSSTSKTLSFTKPLSS
;
A
#
# COMPACT_ATOMS: atom_id res chain seq x y z
N GLY A 1 5.09 9.20 -2.62
CA GLY A 1 6.06 9.36 -3.68
C GLY A 1 7.44 8.78 -3.38
N ARG A 2 7.95 8.93 -2.15
CA ARG A 2 9.33 8.48 -1.84
C ARG A 2 9.50 6.95 -1.86
N PHE A 3 8.49 6.20 -1.47
CA PHE A 3 8.52 4.73 -1.54
C PHE A 3 8.72 4.24 -2.98
N GLY A 4 8.03 4.84 -3.95
CA GLY A 4 8.18 4.50 -5.38
C GLY A 4 9.62 4.66 -5.88
N THR A 5 10.38 5.62 -5.34
CA THR A 5 11.80 5.79 -5.68
C THR A 5 12.61 4.56 -5.27
N PHE A 6 12.47 4.11 -4.02
CA PHE A 6 13.17 2.91 -3.53
C PHE A 6 12.78 1.65 -4.29
N LEU A 7 11.50 1.49 -4.62
CA LEU A 7 11.03 0.36 -5.41
C LEU A 7 11.71 0.33 -6.78
N ARG A 8 11.76 1.47 -7.46
CA ARG A 8 12.33 1.58 -8.81
C ARG A 8 13.86 1.49 -8.83
N ASP A 9 14.53 1.92 -7.77
CA ASP A 9 15.98 1.72 -7.61
C ASP A 9 16.35 0.23 -7.54
N ASN A 10 15.51 -0.58 -6.89
CA ASN A 10 15.71 -2.02 -6.78
C ASN A 10 15.15 -2.81 -7.98
N HIS A 11 14.16 -2.26 -8.69
CA HIS A 11 13.50 -2.87 -9.84
C HIS A 11 13.41 -1.88 -11.01
N PRO A 12 14.55 -1.47 -11.61
CA PRO A 12 14.57 -0.40 -12.63
C PRO A 12 13.81 -0.77 -13.92
N GLN A 13 13.60 -2.06 -14.18
CA GLN A 13 12.85 -2.55 -15.34
C GLN A 13 11.34 -2.66 -15.10
N ALA A 14 10.88 -2.50 -13.85
CA ALA A 14 9.46 -2.58 -13.55
C ALA A 14 8.70 -1.36 -14.07
N GLU A 15 7.57 -1.59 -14.71
CA GLU A 15 6.60 -0.54 -14.97
C GLU A 15 5.95 -0.13 -13.65
N TYR A 16 6.00 1.15 -13.33
CA TYR A 16 5.51 1.68 -12.06
C TYR A 16 4.32 2.61 -12.27
N THR A 17 3.22 2.32 -11.58
CA THR A 17 2.03 3.18 -11.54
C THR A 17 1.76 3.59 -10.09
N ALA A 18 1.74 4.88 -9.83
CA ALA A 18 1.34 5.46 -8.54
C ALA A 18 -0.11 5.93 -8.61
N VAL A 19 -0.89 5.59 -7.59
CA VAL A 19 -2.28 6.02 -7.45
C VAL A 19 -2.42 6.82 -6.16
N ASP A 20 -3.13 7.93 -6.22
CA ASP A 20 -3.51 8.72 -5.05
C ASP A 20 -4.80 9.48 -5.37
N LEU A 21 -5.65 9.67 -4.37
CA LEU A 21 -6.87 10.47 -4.53
C LEU A 21 -6.56 11.97 -4.65
N SER A 22 -5.49 12.42 -3.99
CA SER A 22 -5.09 13.83 -3.94
C SER A 22 -4.26 14.24 -5.16
N PRO A 23 -4.74 15.17 -5.99
CA PRO A 23 -3.95 15.71 -7.09
C PRO A 23 -2.69 16.43 -6.59
N PHE A 24 -2.74 17.00 -5.38
CA PHE A 24 -1.59 17.63 -4.75
C PHE A 24 -0.49 16.62 -4.43
N TYR A 25 -0.83 15.47 -3.82
CA TYR A 25 0.16 14.43 -3.53
C TYR A 25 0.69 13.76 -4.80
N LEU A 26 -0.14 13.60 -5.82
CA LEU A 26 0.32 13.12 -7.13
C LEU A 26 1.32 14.11 -7.77
N GLN A 27 1.08 15.42 -7.67
CA GLN A 27 2.05 16.40 -8.18
C GLN A 27 3.37 16.31 -7.41
N LYS A 28 3.33 16.21 -6.08
CA LYS A 28 4.53 16.00 -5.27
C LYS A 28 5.25 14.69 -5.59
N ALA A 29 4.50 13.63 -5.91
CA ALA A 29 5.08 12.36 -6.34
C ALA A 29 5.81 12.49 -7.69
N ARG A 30 5.23 13.21 -8.67
CA ARG A 30 5.87 13.51 -9.96
C ARG A 30 7.15 14.32 -9.79
N ASP A 31 7.09 15.39 -8.97
CA ASP A 31 8.26 16.25 -8.71
C ASP A 31 9.40 15.45 -8.08
N ASN A 32 9.07 14.60 -7.10
CA ASN A 32 10.03 13.72 -6.44
C ASN A 32 10.61 12.69 -7.41
N ASP A 33 9.80 12.10 -8.25
CA ASP A 33 10.25 11.13 -9.25
C ASP A 33 11.22 11.79 -10.26
N ALA A 34 10.85 12.92 -10.82
CA ALA A 34 11.69 13.68 -11.74
C ALA A 34 13.03 14.07 -11.08
N TYR A 35 13.01 14.51 -9.83
CA TYR A 35 14.19 14.86 -9.06
C TYR A 35 15.17 13.68 -8.94
N TRP A 36 14.67 12.50 -8.54
CA TRP A 36 15.54 11.33 -8.33
C TRP A 36 15.99 10.69 -9.63
N VAL A 37 15.11 10.55 -10.62
CA VAL A 37 15.46 10.00 -11.94
C VAL A 37 16.54 10.86 -12.63
N SER A 38 16.49 12.19 -12.49
CA SER A 38 17.50 13.08 -13.07
C SER A 38 18.90 12.90 -12.45
N ARG A 39 18.98 12.33 -11.26
CA ARG A 39 20.23 12.13 -10.50
C ARG A 39 20.79 10.71 -10.56
N GLN A 40 20.07 9.78 -11.17
CA GLN A 40 20.58 8.42 -11.36
C GLN A 40 21.67 8.42 -12.43
N PRO A 41 22.90 8.00 -12.10
CA PRO A 41 23.98 7.87 -13.07
C PRO A 41 23.78 6.64 -13.95
N GLY A 42 24.18 6.76 -15.23
CA GLY A 42 24.31 5.62 -16.13
C GLY A 42 23.08 5.29 -16.98
N PRO A 43 23.17 4.21 -17.77
CA PRO A 43 22.16 3.86 -18.76
C PRO A 43 20.90 3.20 -18.18
N ASN A 44 20.95 2.71 -16.94
CA ASN A 44 19.87 1.95 -16.31
C ASN A 44 18.85 2.88 -15.61
N LYS A 45 18.37 3.89 -16.32
CA LYS A 45 17.30 4.73 -15.80
C LYS A 45 16.00 3.92 -15.76
N PRO A 46 15.22 4.04 -14.67
CA PRO A 46 13.92 3.38 -14.60
C PRO A 46 12.97 3.90 -15.67
N ALA A 47 12.07 3.04 -16.13
CA ALA A 47 11.00 3.43 -17.05
C ALA A 47 10.18 4.60 -16.46
N PRO A 48 9.59 5.49 -17.27
CA PRO A 48 8.77 6.58 -16.78
C PRO A 48 7.63 6.08 -15.89
N ALA A 49 7.47 6.69 -14.70
CA ALA A 49 6.36 6.36 -13.81
C ALA A 49 5.04 6.89 -14.36
N LYS A 50 3.96 6.13 -14.19
CA LYS A 50 2.58 6.57 -14.44
C LYS A 50 1.98 7.08 -13.12
N PHE A 51 1.18 8.16 -13.20
CA PHE A 51 0.53 8.75 -12.02
C PHE A 51 -0.95 8.92 -12.32
N VAL A 52 -1.80 8.24 -11.57
CA VAL A 52 -3.25 8.16 -11.80
C VAL A 52 -3.99 8.69 -10.59
N GLN A 53 -4.89 9.65 -10.80
CA GLN A 53 -5.78 10.12 -9.74
C GLN A 53 -6.98 9.18 -9.66
N ALA A 54 -7.09 8.45 -8.56
CA ALA A 54 -8.22 7.59 -8.27
C ALA A 54 -8.33 7.30 -6.77
N ALA A 55 -9.52 6.91 -6.34
CA ALA A 55 -9.76 6.35 -5.02
C ALA A 55 -9.27 4.88 -4.99
N ALA A 56 -8.75 4.43 -3.85
CA ALA A 56 -8.27 3.06 -3.69
C ALA A 56 -9.41 2.02 -3.76
N GLU A 57 -10.62 2.44 -3.44
CA GLU A 57 -11.87 1.68 -3.51
C GLU A 57 -12.51 1.64 -4.92
N ALA A 58 -11.91 2.30 -5.91
CA ALA A 58 -12.40 2.33 -7.29
C ALA A 58 -11.23 2.54 -8.26
N LEU A 59 -10.41 1.52 -8.46
CA LEU A 59 -9.21 1.60 -9.28
C LEU A 59 -9.55 1.50 -10.78
N PRO A 60 -9.09 2.43 -11.63
CA PRO A 60 -9.42 2.47 -13.06
C PRO A 60 -8.51 1.53 -13.87
N PHE A 61 -8.37 0.28 -13.44
CA PHE A 61 -7.56 -0.73 -14.09
C PHE A 61 -8.37 -2.01 -14.29
N GLU A 62 -7.98 -2.78 -15.29
CA GLU A 62 -8.55 -4.10 -15.57
C GLU A 62 -8.15 -5.12 -14.48
N ASP A 63 -8.91 -6.21 -14.40
CA ASP A 63 -8.61 -7.33 -13.53
C ASP A 63 -7.24 -7.92 -13.85
N GLY A 64 -6.42 -8.16 -12.84
CA GLY A 64 -5.11 -8.77 -13.03
C GLY A 64 -4.09 -7.90 -13.78
N ALA A 65 -4.27 -6.58 -13.79
CA ALA A 65 -3.40 -5.66 -14.52
C ALA A 65 -1.97 -5.55 -13.96
N PHE A 66 -1.71 -6.01 -12.74
CA PHE A 66 -0.43 -5.82 -12.05
C PHE A 66 0.13 -7.12 -11.47
N ASP A 67 1.41 -7.37 -11.64
CA ASP A 67 2.14 -8.48 -11.01
C ASP A 67 2.41 -8.21 -9.53
N ALA A 68 2.45 -6.94 -9.14
CA ALA A 68 2.62 -6.53 -7.75
C ALA A 68 1.77 -5.32 -7.40
N VAL A 69 1.13 -5.34 -6.22
CA VAL A 69 0.41 -4.22 -5.63
C VAL A 69 1.05 -3.87 -4.30
N VAL A 70 1.32 -2.58 -4.10
CA VAL A 70 1.91 -2.09 -2.85
C VAL A 70 1.05 -0.97 -2.28
N ASN A 71 0.67 -1.12 -1.01
CA ASN A 71 -0.04 -0.10 -0.24
C ASN A 71 0.84 0.35 0.93
N VAL A 72 0.93 1.66 1.16
CA VAL A 72 1.76 2.22 2.22
C VAL A 72 1.05 3.37 2.91
N TYR A 73 0.77 3.23 4.20
CA TYR A 73 0.19 4.25 5.08
C TYR A 73 -1.10 4.88 4.52
N LEU A 74 -2.10 4.03 4.28
CA LEU A 74 -3.41 4.46 3.77
C LEU A 74 -4.57 4.03 4.68
N PHE A 75 -4.54 2.80 5.22
CA PHE A 75 -5.71 2.21 5.85
C PHE A 75 -6.13 2.88 7.16
N HIS A 76 -5.19 3.47 7.90
CA HIS A 76 -5.49 4.23 9.11
C HIS A 76 -6.29 5.52 8.83
N GLU A 77 -6.21 6.06 7.61
CA GLU A 77 -6.95 7.23 7.16
C GLU A 77 -8.38 6.89 6.65
N MET A 78 -8.69 5.61 6.44
CA MET A 78 -9.90 5.17 5.76
C MET A 78 -10.97 4.69 6.74
N PRO A 79 -12.27 4.98 6.50
CA PRO A 79 -13.35 4.32 7.22
C PRO A 79 -13.39 2.82 6.87
N ALA A 80 -13.94 2.00 7.79
CA ALA A 80 -13.95 0.53 7.67
C ALA A 80 -14.56 0.02 6.35
N LYS A 81 -15.59 0.68 5.84
CA LYS A 81 -16.21 0.32 4.56
C LYS A 81 -15.22 0.51 3.40
N ALA A 82 -14.61 1.70 3.31
CA ALA A 82 -13.65 2.01 2.25
C ALA A 82 -12.42 1.11 2.29
N ARG A 83 -11.92 0.74 3.50
CA ARG A 83 -10.83 -0.26 3.62
C ARG A 83 -11.18 -1.59 2.98
N ARG A 84 -12.42 -2.11 3.21
CA ARG A 84 -12.86 -3.36 2.59
C ARG A 84 -12.97 -3.26 1.07
N GLU A 85 -13.53 -2.16 0.58
CA GLU A 85 -13.63 -1.91 -0.86
C GLU A 85 -12.25 -1.78 -1.50
N ALA A 86 -11.31 -1.08 -0.84
CA ALA A 86 -9.92 -0.98 -1.30
C ALA A 86 -9.21 -2.35 -1.34
N VAL A 87 -9.44 -3.22 -0.34
CA VAL A 87 -8.92 -4.61 -0.36
C VAL A 87 -9.45 -5.35 -1.60
N GLN A 88 -10.76 -5.27 -1.89
CA GLN A 88 -11.34 -5.94 -3.06
C GLN A 88 -10.71 -5.44 -4.36
N GLU A 89 -10.53 -4.13 -4.51
CA GLU A 89 -9.90 -3.54 -5.68
C GLU A 89 -8.42 -3.92 -5.82
N MET A 90 -7.65 -3.88 -4.74
CA MET A 90 -6.24 -4.32 -4.75
C MET A 90 -6.12 -5.79 -5.17
N VAL A 91 -7.02 -6.66 -4.69
CA VAL A 91 -7.06 -8.07 -5.07
C VAL A 91 -7.54 -8.25 -6.50
N ARG A 92 -8.52 -7.47 -6.96
CA ARG A 92 -9.03 -7.53 -8.32
C ARG A 92 -7.95 -7.21 -9.34
N VAL A 93 -7.23 -6.10 -9.16
CA VAL A 93 -6.20 -5.64 -10.09
C VAL A 93 -4.90 -6.44 -10.02
N LEU A 94 -4.69 -7.23 -8.96
CA LEU A 94 -3.52 -8.11 -8.83
C LEU A 94 -3.69 -9.35 -9.72
N ALA A 95 -2.68 -9.67 -10.52
CA ALA A 95 -2.66 -10.86 -11.36
C ALA A 95 -2.62 -12.16 -10.53
N PRO A 96 -3.16 -13.28 -11.03
CA PRO A 96 -2.92 -14.58 -10.43
C PRO A 96 -1.41 -14.87 -10.31
N GLY A 97 -0.96 -15.36 -9.15
CA GLY A 97 0.46 -15.51 -8.83
C GLY A 97 1.17 -14.23 -8.38
N GLY A 98 0.52 -13.08 -8.51
CA GLY A 98 1.06 -11.78 -8.12
C GLY A 98 1.21 -11.61 -6.61
N THR A 99 2.00 -10.62 -6.21
CA THR A 99 2.32 -10.32 -4.81
C THR A 99 1.70 -9.01 -4.36
N LEU A 100 1.05 -9.01 -3.20
CA LEU A 100 0.59 -7.80 -2.51
C LEU A 100 1.46 -7.54 -1.28
N SER A 101 1.92 -6.31 -1.12
CA SER A 101 2.59 -5.82 0.09
C SER A 101 1.81 -4.66 0.69
N TRP A 102 1.39 -4.81 1.92
CA TRP A 102 0.69 -3.78 2.68
C TRP A 102 1.54 -3.35 3.87
N THR A 103 1.78 -2.05 4.02
CA THR A 103 2.52 -1.46 5.14
C THR A 103 1.73 -0.33 5.75
N ASP A 104 1.55 -0.37 7.06
CA ASP A 104 0.90 0.70 7.82
C ASP A 104 1.40 0.71 9.27
N SER A 105 0.86 1.58 10.11
CA SER A 105 1.16 1.58 11.54
C SER A 105 0.74 0.25 12.18
N PHE A 106 1.43 -0.13 13.25
CA PHE A 106 1.10 -1.35 13.99
C PHE A 106 -0.30 -1.25 14.63
N GLN A 107 -0.90 -2.40 14.91
CA GLN A 107 -2.25 -2.54 15.41
C GLN A 107 -2.23 -3.18 16.82
N ARG A 108 -3.37 -3.21 17.51
CA ARG A 108 -3.48 -3.89 18.80
C ARG A 108 -3.05 -5.35 18.70
N GLY A 109 -2.32 -5.82 19.70
CA GLY A 109 -1.75 -7.17 19.72
C GLY A 109 -0.41 -7.33 18.98
N ASP A 110 -0.03 -6.40 18.11
CA ASP A 110 1.27 -6.43 17.44
C ASP A 110 2.43 -6.17 18.42
N ARG A 111 2.18 -5.30 19.42
CA ARG A 111 3.10 -4.96 20.51
C ARG A 111 2.31 -4.78 21.83
N PRO A 112 1.99 -5.85 22.54
CA PRO A 112 1.11 -5.78 23.73
C PRO A 112 1.53 -4.76 24.79
N ALA A 113 2.82 -4.52 24.96
CA ALA A 113 3.33 -3.52 25.90
C ALA A 113 2.96 -2.07 25.51
N LEU A 114 2.53 -1.81 24.29
CA LEU A 114 2.14 -0.49 23.78
C LEU A 114 0.62 -0.36 23.61
N ASP A 115 -0.14 -1.45 23.74
CA ASP A 115 -1.59 -1.47 23.45
C ASP A 115 -2.37 -0.46 24.30
N GLU A 116 -1.99 -0.27 25.56
CA GLU A 116 -2.65 0.70 26.47
C GLU A 116 -2.42 2.15 26.01
N SER A 117 -1.26 2.45 25.41
CA SER A 117 -0.91 3.80 24.94
C SER A 117 -1.54 4.15 23.58
N MET A 118 -2.03 3.15 22.84
CA MET A 118 -2.62 3.35 21.50
C MET A 118 -4.00 4.03 21.52
N GLY A 119 -4.63 4.20 22.67
CA GLY A 119 -5.98 4.77 22.79
C GLY A 119 -6.10 6.28 22.68
N ASN A 120 -4.99 7.03 22.67
CA ASN A 120 -5.00 8.50 22.79
C ASN A 120 -4.92 9.22 21.41
N PHE A 121 -5.09 8.52 20.30
CA PHE A 121 -4.93 9.08 18.95
C PHE A 121 -6.10 9.94 18.47
N GLU A 122 -7.27 9.92 19.15
CA GLU A 122 -8.36 10.86 18.87
C GLU A 122 -7.92 12.34 18.96
N ALA A 123 -6.94 12.61 19.84
CA ALA A 123 -6.36 13.94 19.99
C ALA A 123 -5.50 14.38 18.78
N LEU A 124 -5.16 13.48 17.86
CA LEU A 124 -4.32 13.73 16.69
C LEU A 124 -5.10 13.99 15.41
N ASN A 125 -6.42 14.18 15.51
CA ASN A 125 -7.31 14.40 14.35
C ASN A 125 -7.33 13.26 13.33
N GLU A 126 -7.21 12.02 13.81
CA GLU A 126 -7.23 10.77 13.04
C GLU A 126 -8.55 10.00 13.29
N PRO A 127 -9.65 10.38 12.65
CA PRO A 127 -11.00 9.90 13.01
C PRO A 127 -11.19 8.40 12.80
N HIS A 128 -10.40 7.77 11.95
CA HIS A 128 -10.52 6.34 11.63
C HIS A 128 -9.46 5.46 12.30
N TYR A 129 -8.53 6.06 13.04
CA TYR A 129 -7.39 5.34 13.62
C TYR A 129 -7.81 4.33 14.70
N VAL A 130 -8.76 4.70 15.57
CA VAL A 130 -9.24 3.82 16.65
C VAL A 130 -9.88 2.55 16.11
N ASP A 131 -10.71 2.68 15.06
CA ASP A 131 -11.30 1.54 14.37
C ASP A 131 -10.23 0.74 13.60
N TYR A 132 -9.28 1.42 12.96
CA TYR A 132 -8.18 0.78 12.24
C TYR A 132 -7.32 -0.11 13.16
N ILE A 133 -6.91 0.36 14.34
CA ILE A 133 -6.04 -0.43 15.23
C ILE A 133 -6.71 -1.70 15.80
N GLN A 134 -8.04 -1.78 15.73
CA GLN A 134 -8.83 -2.95 16.14
C GLN A 134 -9.17 -3.89 14.97
N THR A 135 -8.93 -3.47 13.73
CA THR A 135 -9.23 -4.24 12.52
C THR A 135 -8.13 -5.28 12.28
N ASP A 136 -8.47 -6.54 12.11
CA ASP A 136 -7.52 -7.52 11.58
C ASP A 136 -7.39 -7.35 10.05
N VAL A 137 -6.40 -6.54 9.66
CA VAL A 137 -6.14 -6.28 8.24
C VAL A 137 -5.64 -7.53 7.51
N GLY A 138 -4.93 -8.41 8.21
CA GLY A 138 -4.51 -9.69 7.64
C GLY A 138 -5.71 -10.52 7.20
N ALA A 139 -6.68 -10.68 8.12
CA ALA A 139 -7.93 -11.40 7.83
C ALA A 139 -8.69 -10.80 6.64
N LEU A 140 -8.74 -9.46 6.48
CA LEU A 140 -9.41 -8.85 5.32
C LEU A 140 -8.81 -9.30 3.98
N PHE A 141 -7.50 -9.41 3.88
CA PHE A 141 -6.83 -9.88 2.66
C PHE A 141 -7.02 -11.40 2.45
N GLU A 142 -7.01 -12.18 3.52
CA GLU A 142 -7.26 -13.64 3.47
C GLU A 142 -8.71 -13.94 3.06
N GLU A 143 -9.69 -13.23 3.62
CA GLU A 143 -11.11 -13.31 3.23
C GLU A 143 -11.33 -12.92 1.76
N ALA A 144 -10.52 -12.00 1.23
CA ALA A 144 -10.53 -11.63 -0.19
C ALA A 144 -9.79 -12.64 -1.09
N GLY A 145 -9.29 -13.75 -0.53
CA GLY A 145 -8.71 -14.88 -1.26
C GLY A 145 -7.19 -14.86 -1.41
N LEU A 146 -6.47 -13.95 -0.75
CA LEU A 146 -5.02 -13.95 -0.75
C LEU A 146 -4.43 -14.95 0.27
N LYS A 147 -3.24 -15.47 -0.01
CA LYS A 147 -2.48 -16.34 0.89
C LYS A 147 -1.37 -15.56 1.58
N PRO A 148 -1.30 -15.56 2.93
CA PRO A 148 -0.26 -14.86 3.66
C PRO A 148 1.12 -15.47 3.38
N GLN A 149 2.14 -14.62 3.24
CA GLN A 149 3.53 -14.99 2.99
C GLN A 149 4.45 -14.57 4.14
N GLY A 150 4.19 -13.42 4.76
CA GLY A 150 5.02 -12.95 5.83
C GLY A 150 4.50 -11.73 6.56
N LYS A 151 5.02 -11.53 7.77
CA LYS A 151 4.77 -10.37 8.61
C LYS A 151 6.09 -9.83 9.14
N TRP A 152 6.32 -8.55 8.99
CA TRP A 152 7.50 -7.85 9.49
C TRP A 152 7.08 -6.66 10.33
N MET A 153 7.79 -6.47 11.43
CA MET A 153 7.60 -5.35 12.35
C MET A 153 8.82 -4.45 12.35
N SER A 154 8.61 -3.17 12.14
CA SER A 154 9.58 -2.10 12.40
C SER A 154 9.19 -1.38 13.71
N SER A 155 9.77 -0.19 14.01
CA SER A 155 9.50 0.52 15.28
C SER A 155 8.01 0.77 15.50
N THR A 156 7.35 1.41 14.54
CA THR A 156 5.93 1.78 14.59
C THR A 156 5.11 1.27 13.40
N SER A 157 5.72 0.46 12.54
CA SER A 157 5.12 -0.01 11.31
C SER A 157 5.02 -1.53 11.27
N LYS A 158 3.98 -2.01 10.61
CA LYS A 158 3.77 -3.41 10.28
C LYS A 158 3.69 -3.55 8.76
N THR A 159 4.40 -4.54 8.21
CA THR A 159 4.27 -4.95 6.82
C THR A 159 3.73 -6.37 6.75
N LEU A 160 2.70 -6.57 5.93
CA LEU A 160 2.16 -7.88 5.58
C LEU A 160 2.38 -8.12 4.09
N SER A 161 2.74 -9.34 3.73
CA SER A 161 2.86 -9.75 2.34
C SER A 161 1.96 -10.94 2.05
N PHE A 162 1.37 -10.94 0.87
CA PHE A 162 0.44 -11.96 0.40
C PHE A 162 0.71 -12.32 -1.05
N THR A 163 0.25 -13.51 -1.46
CA THR A 163 0.24 -13.94 -2.85
C THR A 163 -1.19 -14.27 -3.28
N LYS A 164 -1.59 -13.83 -4.47
CA LYS A 164 -2.85 -14.25 -5.09
C LYS A 164 -2.69 -15.65 -5.67
N PRO A 165 -3.52 -16.62 -5.32
CA PRO A 165 -3.45 -17.96 -5.90
C PRO A 165 -3.51 -17.93 -7.43
N LEU A 166 -2.86 -18.90 -8.07
CA LEU A 166 -3.07 -19.14 -9.49
C LEU A 166 -4.54 -19.55 -9.74
N SER A 167 -5.10 -19.07 -10.83
CA SER A 167 -6.43 -19.54 -11.27
C SER A 167 -6.33 -21.05 -11.56
N SER A 168 -7.20 -21.84 -10.93
CA SER A 168 -7.32 -23.28 -11.19
C SER A 168 -7.92 -23.53 -12.57
#